data_c707dddbc03f800ea28422d7b6784b44
#
_entry.id   c707dddbc03f800ea28422d7b6784b44
#
_cell.length_a   1.000
_cell.length_b   1.000
_cell.length_c   1.000
_cell.angle_alpha   90.00
_cell.angle_beta   90.00
_cell.angle_gamma   90.00
#
_symmetry.space_group_name_H-M   'P 1'
#
loop_
_entity.id
_entity.type
_entity.pdbx_description
1 polymer ?
#
loop_
_entity_poly.entity_id
_entity_poly.type
_entity_poly.pdbx_seq_one_letter_code
_entity_poly.pdbx_strand_id
1 'polypeptide(L)'
;GGANCISTGYLLSWLGAFTQDADTYDEVGKISPVITTQNDIHIQDVMFTPNKEIPQGTLLKLEIMNYGSIDVAFYGQATSEERNEYYNPETHAHYVNESIEPSHAVSIIGWDDSYDASNFLITPPGNGAWIVKNSYGTNWGENGFFYISYYDKTLLNCEDVTNYATSIIIENTEPYNKNYQRTLIWGGDFQSGSQNVSYMNVFEALDDDLIAAVGTYFDQEGMDYTIEIYVNDE
;
A
#
# COMPACT_ATOMS: atom_id res chain seq x y z
N GLY A 1 -10.36 0.36 -11.82
CA GLY A 1 -9.48 1.16 -11.10
C GLY A 1 -9.86 1.31 -9.66
N GLY A 2 -8.93 1.01 -8.79
CA GLY A 2 -8.95 1.35 -7.38
C GLY A 2 -7.92 2.46 -7.13
N ALA A 3 -7.95 3.04 -5.94
CA ALA A 3 -6.92 3.95 -5.47
C ALA A 3 -6.44 3.46 -4.08
N ASN A 4 -5.16 3.65 -3.78
CA ASN A 4 -4.59 3.21 -2.51
C ASN A 4 -5.33 3.77 -1.30
N CYS A 5 -5.81 5.02 -1.39
CA CYS A 5 -6.61 5.64 -0.34
C CYS A 5 -7.91 4.89 -0.01
N ILE A 6 -8.56 4.29 -1.01
CA ILE A 6 -9.79 3.51 -0.80
C ILE A 6 -9.46 2.20 -0.09
N SER A 7 -8.43 1.49 -0.55
CA SER A 7 -7.98 0.24 0.07
C SER A 7 -7.51 0.45 1.50
N THR A 8 -6.70 1.49 1.73
CA THR A 8 -6.20 1.85 3.04
C THR A 8 -7.33 2.21 4.01
N GLY A 9 -8.28 3.05 3.58
CA GLY A 9 -9.43 3.42 4.40
C GLY A 9 -10.30 2.22 4.77
N TYR A 10 -10.51 1.29 3.82
CA TYR A 10 -11.23 0.05 4.06
C TYR A 10 -10.52 -0.84 5.08
N LEU A 11 -9.22 -1.04 4.92
CA LEU A 11 -8.42 -1.88 5.83
C LEU A 11 -8.34 -1.30 7.24
N LEU A 12 -8.08 0.00 7.36
CA LEU A 12 -8.02 0.69 8.65
C LEU A 12 -9.37 0.78 9.36
N SER A 13 -10.49 0.66 8.64
CA SER A 13 -11.82 0.63 9.25
C SER A 13 -12.20 -0.73 9.86
N TRP A 14 -11.34 -1.72 9.76
CA TRP A 14 -11.54 -3.09 10.22
C TRP A 14 -12.71 -3.83 9.54
N LEU A 15 -13.06 -3.44 8.32
CA LEU A 15 -14.06 -4.12 7.50
C LEU A 15 -13.51 -5.28 6.68
N GLY A 16 -12.21 -5.49 6.67
CA GLY A 16 -11.42 -6.54 6.00
C GLY A 16 -9.98 -6.49 6.53
N ALA A 17 -9.01 -7.32 6.12
CA ALA A 17 -9.14 -8.28 5.03
C ALA A 17 -9.66 -9.63 5.55
N PHE A 18 -10.25 -10.41 4.64
CA PHE A 18 -10.67 -11.77 4.91
C PHE A 18 -9.72 -12.77 4.27
N THR A 19 -9.70 -13.99 4.78
CA THR A 19 -8.98 -15.08 4.10
C THR A 19 -9.67 -15.42 2.78
N GLN A 20 -8.91 -15.94 1.83
CA GLN A 20 -9.43 -16.36 0.52
C GLN A 20 -10.57 -17.39 0.64
N ASP A 21 -10.57 -18.22 1.68
CA ASP A 21 -11.61 -19.22 1.91
C ASP A 21 -12.91 -18.59 2.44
N ALA A 22 -12.79 -17.48 3.18
CA ALA A 22 -13.95 -16.76 3.73
C ALA A 22 -14.56 -15.79 2.71
N ASP A 23 -13.74 -15.17 1.87
CA ASP A 23 -14.16 -14.26 0.79
C ASP A 23 -13.36 -14.57 -0.47
N THR A 24 -13.91 -15.40 -1.33
CA THR A 24 -13.26 -15.79 -2.59
C THR A 24 -13.30 -14.65 -3.58
N TYR A 25 -12.20 -14.47 -4.33
CA TYR A 25 -12.17 -13.52 -5.42
C TYR A 25 -13.23 -13.91 -6.48
N ASP A 26 -14.27 -13.10 -6.58
CA ASP A 26 -15.31 -13.22 -7.59
C ASP A 26 -15.50 -11.89 -8.31
N GLU A 27 -15.27 -11.92 -9.59
CA GLU A 27 -15.12 -10.73 -10.43
C GLU A 27 -16.40 -9.92 -10.63
N VAL A 28 -17.57 -10.44 -10.32
CA VAL A 28 -18.84 -9.84 -10.77
C VAL A 28 -19.92 -9.83 -9.70
N GLY A 29 -20.11 -8.65 -9.11
CA GLY A 29 -21.39 -8.26 -8.55
C GLY A 29 -21.81 -8.94 -7.25
N LYS A 30 -20.93 -9.66 -6.60
CA LYS A 30 -21.18 -10.15 -5.25
C LYS A 30 -20.71 -9.15 -4.20
N ILE A 31 -21.45 -9.07 -3.13
CA ILE A 31 -21.08 -8.27 -1.96
C ILE A 31 -20.27 -9.20 -1.05
N SER A 32 -19.05 -8.77 -0.71
CA SER A 32 -18.23 -9.47 0.28
C SER A 32 -18.99 -9.65 1.59
N PRO A 33 -18.74 -10.75 2.33
CA PRO A 33 -19.46 -11.08 3.55
C PRO A 33 -19.07 -10.22 4.76
N VAL A 34 -18.62 -9.01 4.53
CA VAL A 34 -18.18 -8.00 5.52
C VAL A 34 -19.13 -7.86 6.72
N ILE A 35 -20.44 -8.02 6.48
CA ILE A 35 -21.46 -7.85 7.53
C ILE A 35 -21.68 -9.13 8.33
N THR A 36 -21.30 -10.28 7.81
CA THR A 36 -21.64 -11.59 8.39
C THR A 36 -20.44 -12.40 8.87
N THR A 37 -19.24 -12.03 8.48
CA THR A 37 -18.01 -12.76 8.81
C THR A 37 -17.22 -11.98 9.85
N GLN A 38 -16.91 -12.63 10.96
CA GLN A 38 -16.01 -12.05 11.95
C GLN A 38 -14.59 -12.10 11.42
N ASN A 39 -13.88 -10.99 11.51
CA ASN A 39 -12.50 -10.88 11.10
C ASN A 39 -11.59 -11.01 12.33
N ASP A 40 -10.67 -11.96 12.29
CA ASP A 40 -9.73 -12.23 13.38
C ASP A 40 -8.41 -11.45 13.22
N ILE A 41 -8.25 -10.76 12.09
CA ILE A 41 -7.04 -9.99 11.75
C ILE A 41 -7.45 -8.57 11.42
N HIS A 42 -6.91 -7.61 12.15
CA HIS A 42 -7.12 -6.21 11.89
C HIS A 42 -5.83 -5.53 11.44
N ILE A 43 -5.96 -4.58 10.51
CA ILE A 43 -4.87 -3.69 10.17
C ILE A 43 -4.81 -2.59 11.23
N GLN A 44 -3.71 -2.54 11.96
CA GLN A 44 -3.55 -1.59 13.06
C GLN A 44 -3.00 -0.26 12.60
N ASP A 45 -2.12 -0.31 11.60
CA ASP A 45 -1.50 0.89 11.06
C ASP A 45 -1.07 0.70 9.61
N VAL A 46 -0.86 1.80 8.91
CA VAL A 46 -0.30 1.83 7.56
C VAL A 46 0.80 2.87 7.52
N MET A 47 2.01 2.42 7.23
CA MET A 47 3.14 3.31 7.04
C MET A 47 3.20 3.75 5.59
N PHE A 48 3.29 5.07 5.38
CA PHE A 48 3.48 5.68 4.08
C PHE A 48 4.94 6.11 3.93
N THR A 49 5.60 5.58 2.92
CA THR A 49 7.00 5.93 2.62
C THR A 49 7.04 6.89 1.46
N PRO A 50 7.53 8.11 1.67
CA PRO A 50 7.60 9.11 0.62
C PRO A 50 8.59 8.70 -0.48
N ASN A 51 8.23 9.01 -1.69
CA ASN A 51 8.83 8.57 -2.96
C ASN A 51 10.25 9.10 -3.26
N LYS A 52 10.93 9.81 -2.38
CA LYS A 52 12.04 10.69 -2.80
C LYS A 52 13.44 10.05 -2.81
N GLU A 53 13.62 8.80 -2.42
CA GLU A 53 14.96 8.21 -2.26
C GLU A 53 15.15 6.85 -2.96
N ILE A 54 14.60 6.67 -4.16
CA ILE A 54 14.99 5.51 -4.95
C ILE A 54 16.08 5.95 -5.95
N PRO A 55 17.31 5.44 -5.87
CA PRO A 55 17.61 4.22 -6.62
C PRO A 55 18.17 3.06 -5.80
N GLN A 56 18.47 3.15 -4.54
CA GLN A 56 19.04 2.01 -3.82
C GLN A 56 18.35 1.70 -2.50
N GLY A 57 17.13 2.17 -2.37
CA GLY A 57 16.10 1.76 -1.45
C GLY A 57 16.51 1.20 -0.09
N THR A 58 17.51 1.75 0.58
CA THR A 58 17.87 1.28 1.93
C THR A 58 16.66 1.32 2.84
N LEU A 59 15.82 2.36 2.72
CA LEU A 59 14.60 2.49 3.49
C LEU A 59 13.58 1.40 3.12
N LEU A 60 13.33 1.17 1.83
CA LEU A 60 12.44 0.10 1.37
C LEU A 60 12.91 -1.27 1.83
N LYS A 61 14.23 -1.54 1.78
CA LYS A 61 14.78 -2.80 2.28
C LYS A 61 14.55 -2.99 3.78
N LEU A 62 14.71 -1.91 4.57
CA LEU A 62 14.42 -1.94 6.00
C LEU A 62 12.94 -2.16 6.29
N GLU A 63 12.05 -1.56 5.52
CA GLU A 63 10.60 -1.77 5.65
C GLU A 63 10.21 -3.20 5.29
N ILE A 64 10.74 -3.77 4.20
CA ILE A 64 10.53 -5.17 3.87
C ILE A 64 11.02 -6.09 5.00
N MET A 65 12.17 -5.78 5.61
CA MET A 65 12.68 -6.56 6.73
C MET A 65 11.79 -6.47 7.98
N ASN A 66 11.17 -5.32 8.21
CA ASN A 66 10.33 -5.08 9.39
C ASN A 66 8.87 -5.54 9.20
N TYR A 67 8.31 -5.34 8.01
CA TYR A 67 6.87 -5.52 7.74
C TYR A 67 6.57 -6.59 6.71
N GLY A 68 7.58 -7.14 6.04
CA GLY A 68 7.46 -8.28 5.12
C GLY A 68 7.15 -7.89 3.67
N SER A 69 6.41 -6.83 3.41
CA SER A 69 6.11 -6.38 2.05
C SER A 69 5.78 -4.90 1.99
N ILE A 70 5.93 -4.33 0.80
CA ILE A 70 5.57 -2.94 0.50
C ILE A 70 4.69 -2.93 -0.74
N ASP A 71 3.53 -2.33 -0.65
CA ASP A 71 2.65 -2.08 -1.78
C ASP A 71 3.13 -0.86 -2.56
N VAL A 72 3.25 -0.99 -3.87
CA VAL A 72 3.80 0.03 -4.76
C VAL A 72 3.05 0.08 -6.08
N ALA A 73 3.10 1.24 -6.74
CA ALA A 73 2.62 1.39 -8.09
C ALA A 73 3.79 1.47 -9.09
N PHE A 74 3.61 0.89 -10.27
CA PHE A 74 4.54 0.95 -11.40
C PHE A 74 3.78 0.97 -12.72
N TYR A 75 4.45 1.23 -13.84
CA TYR A 75 3.85 1.10 -15.16
C TYR A 75 3.80 -0.37 -15.58
N GLY A 76 2.68 -1.02 -15.27
CA GLY A 76 2.37 -2.36 -15.75
C GLY A 76 1.57 -2.25 -17.04
N GLN A 77 2.12 -2.69 -18.17
CA GLN A 77 1.33 -2.81 -19.38
C GLN A 77 0.25 -3.85 -19.14
N ALA A 78 -1.01 -3.49 -19.42
CA ALA A 78 -2.08 -4.46 -19.48
C ALA A 78 -1.66 -5.55 -20.49
N THR A 79 -1.68 -6.78 -20.04
CA THR A 79 -1.21 -7.98 -20.71
C THR A 79 -1.94 -8.24 -22.04
N SER A 80 -1.65 -7.46 -23.06
CA SER A 80 -1.79 -7.94 -24.40
C SER A 80 -0.42 -8.48 -24.81
N GLU A 81 -0.33 -9.72 -25.16
CA GLU A 81 0.88 -10.41 -25.64
C GLU A 81 1.60 -9.68 -26.79
N GLU A 82 1.00 -8.61 -27.31
CA GLU A 82 1.46 -7.90 -28.50
C GLU A 82 2.34 -6.65 -28.25
N ARG A 83 2.52 -6.20 -27.00
CA ARG A 83 3.30 -4.97 -26.72
C ARG A 83 4.03 -5.01 -25.39
N ASN A 84 4.83 -6.01 -25.16
CA ASN A 84 5.64 -6.02 -23.96
C ASN A 84 7.05 -5.48 -24.24
N GLU A 85 7.15 -4.15 -24.36
CA GLU A 85 8.41 -3.47 -24.65
C GLU A 85 9.37 -3.47 -23.46
N TYR A 86 8.85 -3.68 -22.24
CA TYR A 86 9.57 -3.51 -20.98
C TYR A 86 9.72 -4.77 -20.14
N TYR A 87 8.95 -5.83 -20.45
CA TYR A 87 8.97 -7.08 -19.71
C TYR A 87 9.57 -8.22 -20.50
N ASN A 88 10.59 -8.86 -19.97
CA ASN A 88 11.19 -10.05 -20.55
C ASN A 88 10.47 -11.32 -20.01
N PRO A 89 9.71 -12.05 -20.82
CA PRO A 89 8.97 -13.22 -20.37
C PRO A 89 9.88 -14.43 -20.07
N GLU A 90 11.12 -14.46 -20.57
CA GLU A 90 12.04 -15.57 -20.31
C GLU A 90 12.72 -15.47 -18.93
N THR A 91 12.97 -14.24 -18.47
CA THR A 91 13.65 -13.95 -17.20
C THR A 91 12.71 -13.32 -16.18
N HIS A 92 11.47 -13.04 -16.57
CA HIS A 92 10.45 -12.36 -15.78
C HIS A 92 10.89 -10.98 -15.26
N ALA A 93 11.71 -10.28 -16.03
CA ALA A 93 12.35 -9.03 -15.67
C ALA A 93 11.67 -7.83 -16.34
N HIS A 94 11.36 -6.79 -15.59
CA HIS A 94 10.69 -5.58 -16.04
C HIS A 94 11.54 -4.35 -15.78
N TYR A 95 11.70 -3.51 -16.81
CA TYR A 95 12.40 -2.23 -16.70
C TYR A 95 11.86 -1.21 -17.69
N VAL A 96 11.40 -0.07 -17.19
CA VAL A 96 10.99 1.11 -17.95
C VAL A 96 12.03 2.21 -17.78
N ASN A 97 12.61 2.65 -18.90
CA ASN A 97 13.63 3.70 -18.93
C ASN A 97 13.07 5.11 -19.18
N GLU A 98 11.76 5.26 -19.18
CA GLU A 98 11.02 6.49 -19.44
C GLU A 98 10.16 6.86 -18.25
N SER A 99 9.85 8.15 -18.08
CA SER A 99 8.91 8.59 -17.07
C SER A 99 7.49 8.45 -17.61
N ILE A 100 6.80 7.40 -17.18
CA ILE A 100 5.43 7.08 -17.55
C ILE A 100 4.65 6.92 -16.25
N GLU A 101 3.40 7.42 -16.23
CA GLU A 101 2.53 7.27 -15.06
C GLU A 101 2.29 5.80 -14.71
N PRO A 102 2.40 5.41 -13.45
CA PRO A 102 2.07 4.08 -12.98
C PRO A 102 0.62 3.71 -13.29
N SER A 103 0.41 2.46 -13.65
CA SER A 103 -0.91 1.94 -14.06
C SER A 103 -1.32 0.66 -13.34
N HIS A 104 -0.43 0.10 -12.51
CA HIS A 104 -0.65 -1.18 -11.84
C HIS A 104 -0.01 -1.19 -10.45
N ALA A 105 -0.71 -1.78 -9.48
CA ALA A 105 -0.24 -1.95 -8.11
C ALA A 105 0.24 -3.39 -7.87
N VAL A 106 1.35 -3.51 -7.17
CA VAL A 106 2.00 -4.79 -6.83
C VAL A 106 2.67 -4.71 -5.47
N SER A 107 3.12 -5.85 -4.94
CA SER A 107 3.82 -5.88 -3.65
C SER A 107 5.28 -6.27 -3.81
N ILE A 108 6.21 -5.41 -3.40
CA ILE A 108 7.63 -5.76 -3.26
C ILE A 108 7.77 -6.61 -2.00
N ILE A 109 8.39 -7.78 -2.13
CA ILE A 109 8.59 -8.74 -1.04
C ILE A 109 10.05 -9.04 -0.74
N GLY A 110 10.96 -8.48 -1.52
CA GLY A 110 12.39 -8.71 -1.40
C GLY A 110 13.20 -8.01 -2.47
N TRP A 111 14.46 -8.34 -2.53
CA TRP A 111 15.40 -7.78 -3.52
C TRP A 111 16.56 -8.75 -3.80
N ASP A 112 17.22 -8.53 -4.94
CA ASP A 112 18.50 -9.15 -5.30
C ASP A 112 19.45 -8.08 -5.86
N ASP A 113 20.47 -7.72 -5.08
CA ASP A 113 21.48 -6.72 -5.46
C ASP A 113 22.37 -7.20 -6.63
N SER A 114 22.44 -8.51 -6.84
CA SER A 114 23.25 -9.13 -7.89
C SER A 114 22.47 -9.47 -9.17
N TYR A 115 21.16 -9.23 -9.21
CA TYR A 115 20.33 -9.53 -10.37
C TYR A 115 20.90 -8.87 -11.63
N ASP A 116 21.27 -9.68 -12.62
CA ASP A 116 22.04 -9.23 -13.77
C ASP A 116 21.21 -8.31 -14.68
N ALA A 117 21.78 -7.16 -15.02
CA ALA A 117 21.18 -6.18 -15.92
C ALA A 117 20.88 -6.74 -17.32
N SER A 118 21.56 -7.81 -17.74
CA SER A 118 21.31 -8.46 -19.05
C SER A 118 20.01 -9.27 -19.09
N ASN A 119 19.36 -9.51 -17.95
CA ASN A 119 18.06 -10.18 -17.90
C ASN A 119 16.90 -9.32 -18.39
N PHE A 120 17.08 -8.01 -18.46
CA PHE A 120 16.06 -7.07 -18.93
C PHE A 120 16.09 -6.90 -20.44
N LEU A 121 14.94 -6.65 -21.08
CA LEU A 121 14.87 -6.36 -22.53
C LEU A 121 15.64 -5.10 -22.89
N ILE A 122 15.48 -4.06 -22.07
CA ILE A 122 16.27 -2.84 -22.13
C ILE A 122 17.26 -2.94 -20.98
N THR A 123 18.56 -2.92 -21.27
CA THR A 123 19.57 -3.05 -20.23
C THR A 123 19.58 -1.82 -19.31
N PRO A 124 19.30 -1.97 -18.02
CA PRO A 124 19.39 -0.86 -17.06
C PRO A 124 20.85 -0.45 -16.81
N PRO A 125 21.10 0.71 -16.18
CA PRO A 125 22.45 1.21 -15.90
C PRO A 125 23.32 0.33 -15.01
N GLY A 126 22.75 -0.63 -14.30
CA GLY A 126 23.46 -1.54 -13.41
C GLY A 126 22.62 -2.72 -12.96
N ASN A 127 23.24 -3.60 -12.20
CA ASN A 127 22.59 -4.76 -11.60
C ASN A 127 21.65 -4.35 -10.44
N GLY A 128 20.78 -5.27 -10.07
CA GLY A 128 19.87 -5.17 -8.96
C GLY A 128 18.41 -5.08 -9.37
N ALA A 129 17.58 -5.82 -8.65
CA ALA A 129 16.15 -5.86 -8.86
C ALA A 129 15.37 -6.03 -7.55
N TRP A 130 14.16 -5.51 -7.55
CA TRP A 130 13.13 -5.84 -6.58
C TRP A 130 12.46 -7.16 -6.94
N ILE A 131 12.22 -8.00 -5.96
CA ILE A 131 11.41 -9.22 -6.10
C ILE A 131 9.98 -8.83 -5.79
N VAL A 132 9.09 -9.04 -6.76
CA VAL A 132 7.74 -8.50 -6.74
C VAL A 132 6.70 -9.60 -6.88
N LYS A 133 5.69 -9.56 -6.03
CA LYS A 133 4.49 -10.40 -6.13
C LYS A 133 3.42 -9.68 -6.92
N ASN A 134 2.95 -10.34 -8.00
CA ASN A 134 1.84 -9.86 -8.81
C ASN A 134 0.50 -10.48 -8.39
N SER A 135 -0.60 -9.91 -8.87
CA SER A 135 -1.99 -10.39 -8.65
C SER A 135 -2.54 -11.25 -9.78
N TYR A 136 -1.70 -11.68 -10.74
CA TYR A 136 -2.13 -12.43 -11.94
C TYR A 136 -2.18 -13.97 -11.77
N GLY A 137 -1.97 -14.44 -10.53
CA GLY A 137 -1.98 -15.87 -10.20
C GLY A 137 -0.64 -16.56 -10.50
N THR A 138 -0.54 -17.82 -10.09
CA THR A 138 0.72 -18.60 -10.13
C THR A 138 1.11 -19.08 -11.54
N ASN A 139 0.22 -18.96 -12.52
CA ASN A 139 0.51 -19.32 -13.91
C ASN A 139 1.22 -18.18 -14.66
N TRP A 140 1.37 -17.02 -14.06
CA TRP A 140 2.05 -15.87 -14.63
C TRP A 140 3.43 -15.68 -13.98
N GLY A 141 4.41 -15.23 -14.76
CA GLY A 141 5.75 -14.95 -14.27
C GLY A 141 6.41 -16.20 -13.66
N GLU A 142 7.25 -16.01 -12.67
CA GLU A 142 7.85 -17.09 -11.89
C GLU A 142 6.92 -17.46 -10.71
N ASN A 143 5.92 -18.29 -10.95
CA ASN A 143 4.90 -18.67 -9.96
C ASN A 143 4.14 -17.48 -9.35
N GLY A 144 3.86 -16.44 -10.14
CA GLY A 144 3.20 -15.20 -9.69
C GLY A 144 4.15 -14.08 -9.28
N PHE A 145 5.46 -14.34 -9.37
CA PHE A 145 6.50 -13.35 -9.04
C PHE A 145 7.22 -12.88 -10.30
N PHE A 146 7.89 -11.74 -10.19
CA PHE A 146 8.72 -11.14 -11.24
C PHE A 146 9.72 -10.16 -10.63
N TYR A 147 10.56 -9.57 -11.48
CA TYR A 147 11.65 -8.69 -11.07
C TYR A 147 11.48 -7.31 -11.69
N ILE A 148 11.57 -6.25 -10.88
CA ILE A 148 11.61 -4.86 -11.35
C ILE A 148 13.01 -4.30 -11.09
N SER A 149 13.64 -3.74 -12.13
CA SER A 149 14.95 -3.10 -11.98
C SER A 149 14.92 -2.00 -10.91
N TYR A 150 16.01 -1.87 -10.13
CA TYR A 150 16.22 -0.71 -9.25
C TYR A 150 16.21 0.63 -9.99
N TYR A 151 16.44 0.61 -11.30
CA TYR A 151 16.50 1.79 -12.17
C TYR A 151 15.19 2.07 -12.89
N ASP A 152 14.11 1.35 -12.58
CA ASP A 152 12.79 1.59 -13.17
C ASP A 152 12.32 3.01 -12.84
N LYS A 153 11.97 3.77 -13.88
CA LYS A 153 11.59 5.17 -13.72
C LYS A 153 10.12 5.39 -13.43
N THR A 154 9.35 4.33 -13.43
CA THR A 154 7.91 4.39 -13.17
C THR A 154 7.55 3.91 -11.78
N LEU A 155 8.43 3.10 -11.18
CA LEU A 155 8.23 2.60 -9.83
C LEU A 155 8.19 3.77 -8.85
N LEU A 156 7.05 3.95 -8.18
CA LEU A 156 6.80 5.06 -7.26
C LEU A 156 6.93 6.47 -7.86
N ASN A 157 6.92 6.60 -9.18
CA ASN A 157 7.02 7.89 -9.85
C ASN A 157 5.63 8.48 -10.10
N CYS A 158 4.95 8.86 -9.03
CA CYS A 158 3.67 9.56 -9.11
C CYS A 158 3.82 10.97 -8.58
N GLU A 159 3.33 11.95 -9.32
CA GLU A 159 3.19 13.33 -8.85
C GLU A 159 2.05 13.45 -7.84
N ASP A 160 1.16 12.47 -7.81
CA ASP A 160 0.01 12.43 -6.91
C ASP A 160 0.41 11.88 -5.54
N VAL A 161 0.10 12.64 -4.50
CA VAL A 161 0.30 12.28 -3.07
C VAL A 161 -0.40 10.97 -2.66
N THR A 162 -1.23 10.40 -3.52
CA THR A 162 -1.95 9.15 -3.25
C THR A 162 -1.17 7.89 -3.60
N ASN A 163 0.04 8.00 -4.13
CA ASN A 163 0.85 6.88 -4.61
C ASN A 163 2.17 6.71 -3.84
N TYR A 164 2.10 6.73 -2.54
CA TYR A 164 3.21 6.34 -1.67
C TYR A 164 3.47 4.83 -1.72
N ALA A 165 4.69 4.41 -1.44
CA ALA A 165 4.92 3.06 -0.96
C ALA A 165 4.19 2.88 0.36
N THR A 166 3.49 1.77 0.52
CA THR A 166 2.69 1.50 1.72
C THR A 166 3.07 0.17 2.34
N SER A 167 3.43 0.20 3.61
CA SER A 167 3.60 -1.01 4.42
C SER A 167 2.41 -1.17 5.36
N ILE A 168 1.77 -2.33 5.31
CA ILE A 168 0.59 -2.63 6.13
C ILE A 168 1.06 -3.33 7.39
N ILE A 169 0.72 -2.76 8.55
CA ILE A 169 1.06 -3.31 9.85
C ILE A 169 -0.12 -4.14 10.34
N ILE A 170 0.09 -5.45 10.35
CA ILE A 170 -0.89 -6.43 10.81
C ILE A 170 -0.51 -6.83 12.23
N GLU A 171 -1.41 -6.60 13.16
CA GLU A 171 -1.30 -7.14 14.52
C GLU A 171 -2.50 -8.04 14.79
N ASN A 172 -2.36 -8.98 15.71
CA ASN A 172 -3.49 -9.71 16.23
C ASN A 172 -4.50 -8.74 16.84
N THR A 173 -5.77 -9.12 16.87
CA THR A 173 -6.88 -8.33 17.40
C THR A 173 -6.72 -7.86 18.86
N GLU A 174 -5.73 -8.35 19.57
CA GLU A 174 -5.20 -7.82 20.81
C GLU A 174 -4.01 -6.88 20.50
N PRO A 175 -3.98 -5.64 20.94
CA PRO A 175 -4.59 -5.12 22.17
C PRO A 175 -5.88 -4.32 21.98
N TYR A 176 -6.35 -4.09 20.76
CA TYR A 176 -7.53 -3.23 20.53
C TYR A 176 -8.72 -4.08 20.09
N ASN A 177 -9.88 -3.88 20.69
CA ASN A 177 -11.09 -4.63 20.39
C ASN A 177 -12.20 -3.79 19.73
N LYS A 178 -12.04 -2.49 19.65
CA LYS A 178 -12.96 -1.56 19.00
C LYS A 178 -12.22 -0.47 18.25
N ASN A 179 -12.76 -0.09 17.11
CA ASN A 179 -12.27 1.00 16.28
C ASN A 179 -13.39 2.01 16.04
N TYR A 180 -13.17 3.25 16.45
CA TYR A 180 -14.07 4.37 16.20
C TYR A 180 -13.50 5.22 15.06
N GLN A 181 -14.05 5.07 13.86
CA GLN A 181 -13.60 5.78 12.66
C GLN A 181 -14.79 6.41 11.92
N ARG A 182 -14.63 7.64 11.48
CA ARG A 182 -15.66 8.35 10.71
C ARG A 182 -15.50 8.24 9.22
N THR A 183 -14.29 8.02 8.74
CA THR A 183 -13.95 8.08 7.32
C THR A 183 -13.52 6.71 6.83
N LEU A 184 -14.27 6.14 5.90
CA LEU A 184 -13.92 4.90 5.20
C LEU A 184 -13.00 5.17 4.00
N ILE A 185 -12.75 6.42 3.67
CA ILE A 185 -11.94 6.84 2.55
C ILE A 185 -10.88 7.79 3.08
N TRP A 186 -9.62 7.40 2.97
CA TRP A 186 -8.49 8.27 3.21
C TRP A 186 -8.27 9.15 1.97
N GLY A 187 -8.07 10.44 2.15
CA GLY A 187 -7.81 11.36 1.05
C GLY A 187 -8.86 12.46 0.90
N GLY A 188 -8.92 13.32 1.87
CA GLY A 188 -9.51 14.64 1.75
C GLY A 188 -8.48 15.64 2.17
N ASP A 189 -7.95 16.40 1.24
CA ASP A 189 -7.11 17.53 1.55
C ASP A 189 -7.91 18.55 2.34
N PHE A 190 -7.62 18.66 3.61
CA PHE A 190 -8.10 19.80 4.38
C PHE A 190 -7.13 20.95 4.17
N GLN A 191 -7.29 21.67 3.06
CA GLN A 191 -6.54 22.89 2.82
C GLN A 191 -7.13 24.03 3.65
N SER A 192 -6.50 24.33 4.76
CA SER A 192 -6.76 25.58 5.46
C SER A 192 -5.73 26.62 5.03
N GLY A 193 -6.19 27.80 4.67
CA GLY A 193 -5.31 28.96 4.48
C GLY A 193 -4.74 29.53 5.79
N SER A 194 -4.93 28.85 6.92
CA SER A 194 -4.47 29.23 8.26
C SER A 194 -3.28 28.38 8.67
N GLN A 195 -2.32 28.98 9.35
CA GLN A 195 -1.15 28.26 9.91
C GLN A 195 -1.51 27.33 11.07
N ASN A 196 -2.65 27.54 11.72
CA ASN A 196 -3.15 26.70 12.80
C ASN A 196 -4.56 26.24 12.45
N VAL A 197 -4.77 24.95 12.41
CA VAL A 197 -6.05 24.31 12.12
C VAL A 197 -6.43 23.41 13.29
N SER A 198 -7.68 23.48 13.70
CA SER A 198 -8.25 22.52 14.64
C SER A 198 -9.43 21.82 13.97
N TYR A 199 -9.50 20.51 14.13
CA TYR A 199 -10.65 19.72 13.72
C TYR A 199 -11.03 18.76 14.83
N MET A 200 -12.26 18.29 14.82
CA MET A 200 -12.80 17.42 15.84
C MET A 200 -13.64 16.31 15.23
N ASN A 201 -13.46 15.11 15.74
CA ASN A 201 -14.37 14.00 15.51
C ASN A 201 -15.12 13.71 16.81
N VAL A 202 -16.41 13.40 16.69
CA VAL A 202 -17.25 13.04 17.84
C VAL A 202 -17.74 11.61 17.65
N PHE A 203 -17.53 10.80 18.66
CA PHE A 203 -17.96 9.41 18.71
C PHE A 203 -18.84 9.20 19.93
N GLU A 204 -19.83 8.32 19.81
CA GLU A 204 -20.59 7.79 20.92
C GLU A 204 -19.97 6.46 21.31
N ALA A 205 -19.56 6.33 22.56
CA ALA A 205 -19.03 5.07 23.08
C ALA A 205 -20.14 4.01 23.07
N LEU A 206 -19.83 2.83 22.59
CA LEU A 206 -20.80 1.71 22.53
C LEU A 206 -20.95 0.99 23.87
N ASP A 207 -20.01 1.22 24.78
CA ASP A 207 -19.94 0.61 26.09
C ASP A 207 -19.00 1.43 26.99
N ASP A 208 -18.75 1.00 28.23
CA ASP A 208 -17.68 1.52 29.08
C ASP A 208 -16.32 1.13 28.49
N ASP A 209 -15.80 1.98 27.61
CA ASP A 209 -14.59 1.73 26.86
C ASP A 209 -13.39 2.51 27.40
N LEU A 210 -12.21 1.90 27.33
CA LEU A 210 -10.94 2.57 27.59
C LEU A 210 -10.31 3.01 26.27
N ILE A 211 -10.05 4.29 26.09
CA ILE A 211 -9.31 4.78 24.93
C ILE A 211 -7.84 4.34 25.08
N ALA A 212 -7.43 3.40 24.26
CA ALA A 212 -6.09 2.83 24.28
C ALA A 212 -5.13 3.55 23.33
N ALA A 213 -5.63 4.03 22.18
CA ALA A 213 -4.83 4.74 21.20
C ALA A 213 -5.68 5.75 20.41
N VAL A 214 -5.01 6.75 19.84
CA VAL A 214 -5.57 7.67 18.86
C VAL A 214 -4.60 7.75 17.69
N GLY A 215 -5.08 7.44 16.48
CA GLY A 215 -4.30 7.52 15.24
C GLY A 215 -4.69 8.74 14.40
N THR A 216 -3.70 9.39 13.80
CA THR A 216 -3.88 10.42 12.79
C THR A 216 -2.72 10.39 11.82
N TYR A 217 -2.94 10.87 10.61
CA TYR A 217 -1.94 10.93 9.55
C TYR A 217 -1.71 12.37 9.10
N PHE A 218 -0.48 12.67 8.74
CA PHE A 218 -0.06 13.97 8.23
C PHE A 218 0.59 13.77 6.86
N ASP A 219 0.40 14.74 5.97
CA ASP A 219 0.97 14.75 4.62
C ASP A 219 2.40 15.33 4.58
N GLN A 220 2.88 15.86 5.69
CA GLN A 220 4.20 16.49 5.79
C GLN A 220 4.93 16.05 7.05
N GLU A 221 6.24 15.90 6.94
CA GLU A 221 7.11 15.66 8.08
C GLU A 221 7.29 16.92 8.94
N GLY A 222 7.51 16.73 10.25
CA GLY A 222 7.87 17.80 11.17
C GLY A 222 6.74 18.75 11.56
N MET A 223 5.49 18.33 11.37
CA MET A 223 4.33 19.09 11.85
C MET A 223 4.20 18.98 13.37
N ASP A 224 4.07 20.13 14.04
CA ASP A 224 3.69 20.19 15.44
C ASP A 224 2.17 19.98 15.57
N TYR A 225 1.76 19.06 16.44
CA TYR A 225 0.35 18.82 16.69
C TYR A 225 0.05 18.56 18.16
N THR A 226 -1.21 18.73 18.53
CA THR A 226 -1.74 18.39 19.85
C THR A 226 -3.02 17.62 19.66
N ILE A 227 -3.16 16.50 20.37
CA ILE A 227 -4.39 15.72 20.44
C ILE A 227 -5.02 15.96 21.79
N GLU A 228 -6.25 16.45 21.80
CA GLU A 228 -7.05 16.67 23.01
C GLU A 228 -8.27 15.76 22.98
N ILE A 229 -8.55 15.07 24.10
CA ILE A 229 -9.68 14.18 24.25
C ILE A 229 -10.64 14.80 25.24
N TYR A 230 -11.86 14.99 24.81
CA TYR A 230 -12.94 15.49 25.65
C TYR A 230 -13.98 14.40 25.84
N VAL A 231 -14.39 14.17 27.09
CA VAL A 231 -15.49 13.26 27.44
C VAL A 231 -16.68 14.12 27.84
N ASN A 232 -17.82 13.85 27.24
CA ASN A 232 -19.08 14.48 27.60
C ASN A 232 -20.00 13.42 28.23
N ASP A 233 -20.39 13.62 29.47
CA ASP A 233 -21.19 12.69 30.27
C ASP A 233 -22.70 12.99 30.16
N GLU A 234 -23.20 13.76 29.17
CA GLU A 234 -24.63 14.07 29.01
C GLU A 234 -25.35 13.13 28.03
#